data_3fb1f55745397553897e45ea6016ae60
#
_entry.id   3fb1f55745397553897e45ea6016ae60
#
_cell.length_a   1.000
_cell.length_b   1.000
_cell.length_c   1.000
_cell.angle_alpha   90.00
_cell.angle_beta   90.00
_cell.angle_gamma   90.00
#
_symmetry.space_group_name_H-M   'P 1'
#
loop_
_entity.id
_entity.type
_entity.pdbx_description
1 polymer ?
#
loop_
_entity_poly.entity_id
_entity_poly.type
_entity_poly.pdbx_seq_one_letter_code
_entity_poly.pdbx_strand_id
1 'polypeptide(L)'
;KYSFYMTNIYETTIIVKPDLANDQLKNLTTSIDQFFSDNSISIGYREDWGIKNLKFSIKKYSKGSFKFFRFISNPDFPKKLDGFLKFNTDCLRFLITKSTNELEETTPQINKDN
;
A
#
# COMPACT_ATOMS: atom_id res chain seq x y z
N LYS A 1 3.91 19.53 16.98
CA LYS A 1 2.59 19.97 16.57
C LYS A 1 2.58 20.56 15.17
N TYR A 2 3.68 21.10 14.79
CA TYR A 2 3.77 21.67 13.46
C TYR A 2 3.94 20.62 12.39
N SER A 3 4.20 19.40 12.82
CA SER A 3 4.41 18.33 11.86
C SER A 3 3.17 18.02 11.05
N PHE A 4 1.99 18.40 11.52
CA PHE A 4 0.79 18.09 10.74
C PHE A 4 0.72 18.94 9.47
N TYR A 5 1.44 20.05 9.40
CA TYR A 5 1.55 20.80 8.16
C TYR A 5 2.34 20.04 7.12
N MET A 6 3.11 19.07 7.57
CA MET A 6 3.96 18.28 6.69
C MET A 6 3.28 16.98 6.26
N THR A 7 2.05 16.76 6.71
CA THR A 7 1.38 15.50 6.37
C THR A 7 0.75 15.58 5.00
N ASN A 8 0.75 14.42 4.35
CA ASN A 8 0.16 14.25 3.03
C ASN A 8 -0.61 12.95 3.00
N ILE A 9 -1.44 12.81 1.99
CA ILE A 9 -2.15 11.57 1.73
C ILE A 9 -1.34 10.78 0.72
N TYR A 10 -1.05 9.54 1.06
CA TYR A 10 -0.29 8.64 0.19
C TYR A 10 -1.13 7.42 -0.15
N GLU A 11 -0.88 6.88 -1.32
CA GLU A 11 -1.52 5.67 -1.79
C GLU A 11 -0.45 4.68 -2.17
N THR A 12 -0.65 3.43 -1.76
CA THR A 12 0.30 2.37 -2.04
C THR A 12 -0.43 1.20 -2.67
N THR A 13 0.05 0.76 -3.80
CA THR A 13 -0.43 -0.47 -4.43
C THR A 13 0.69 -1.48 -4.33
N ILE A 14 0.40 -2.67 -3.81
CA ILE A 14 1.39 -3.74 -3.79
C ILE A 14 0.87 -4.91 -4.59
N ILE A 15 1.80 -5.62 -5.22
CA ILE A 15 1.52 -6.84 -5.95
C ILE A 15 2.25 -7.95 -5.23
N VAL A 16 1.49 -8.88 -4.69
CA VAL A 16 1.99 -9.96 -3.85
C VAL A 16 1.98 -11.25 -4.66
N LYS A 17 2.88 -12.16 -4.35
CA LYS A 17 2.89 -13.48 -4.99
C LYS A 17 1.50 -14.10 -4.89
N PRO A 18 0.98 -14.65 -5.98
CA PRO A 18 -0.40 -15.18 -5.98
C PRO A 18 -0.53 -16.54 -5.35
N ASP A 19 0.57 -17.22 -5.08
CA ASP A 19 0.57 -18.61 -4.62
C ASP A 19 0.95 -18.75 -3.15
N LEU A 20 0.84 -17.69 -2.37
CA LEU A 20 1.12 -17.77 -0.94
C LEU A 20 0.07 -18.61 -0.24
N ALA A 21 0.52 -19.45 0.69
CA ALA A 21 -0.40 -20.16 1.57
C ALA A 21 -1.11 -19.15 2.48
N ASN A 22 -2.26 -19.54 3.01
CA ASN A 22 -3.05 -18.62 3.84
C ASN A 22 -2.28 -18.07 5.02
N ASP A 23 -1.47 -18.89 5.66
CA ASP A 23 -0.69 -18.41 6.82
C ASP A 23 0.41 -17.46 6.37
N GLN A 24 1.01 -17.67 5.21
CA GLN A 24 2.02 -16.75 4.68
C GLN A 24 1.40 -15.41 4.34
N LEU A 25 0.23 -15.43 3.73
CA LEU A 25 -0.47 -14.20 3.38
C LEU A 25 -0.86 -13.43 4.64
N LYS A 26 -1.32 -14.15 5.65
CA LYS A 26 -1.69 -13.54 6.92
C LYS A 26 -0.47 -12.92 7.59
N ASN A 27 0.66 -13.61 7.55
CA ASN A 27 1.91 -13.10 8.13
C ASN A 27 2.35 -11.83 7.42
N LEU A 28 2.22 -11.80 6.10
CA LEU A 28 2.57 -10.60 5.34
C LEU A 28 1.68 -9.43 5.75
N THR A 29 0.39 -9.65 5.80
CA THR A 29 -0.56 -8.60 6.18
C THR A 29 -0.26 -8.10 7.60
N THR A 30 0.00 -9.03 8.52
CA THR A 30 0.30 -8.68 9.90
C THR A 30 1.60 -7.86 9.98
N SER A 31 2.62 -8.23 9.21
CA SER A 31 3.88 -7.51 9.25
C SER A 31 3.74 -6.11 8.68
N ILE A 32 2.91 -5.93 7.65
CA ILE A 32 2.64 -4.61 7.11
C ILE A 32 1.91 -3.76 8.14
N ASP A 33 0.87 -4.31 8.75
CA ASP A 33 0.12 -3.60 9.77
C ASP A 33 1.01 -3.21 10.94
N GLN A 34 1.89 -4.12 11.34
CA GLN A 34 2.81 -3.87 12.45
C GLN A 34 3.79 -2.75 12.09
N PHE A 35 4.28 -2.75 10.86
CA PHE A 35 5.20 -1.71 10.43
C PHE A 35 4.53 -0.33 10.50
N PHE A 36 3.28 -0.23 10.04
CA PHE A 36 2.55 1.02 10.13
C PHE A 36 2.35 1.43 11.59
N SER A 37 1.95 0.49 12.42
CA SER A 37 1.71 0.75 13.83
C SER A 37 2.98 1.19 14.55
N ASP A 38 4.10 0.55 14.25
CA ASP A 38 5.38 0.89 14.87
C ASP A 38 5.80 2.31 14.53
N ASN A 39 5.35 2.84 13.41
CA ASN A 39 5.64 4.20 12.99
C ASN A 39 4.49 5.16 13.31
N SER A 40 3.52 4.71 14.07
CA SER A 40 2.37 5.51 14.47
C SER A 40 1.55 6.02 13.30
N ILE A 41 1.48 5.24 12.25
CA ILE A 41 0.69 5.56 11.07
C ILE A 41 -0.48 4.59 10.99
N SER A 42 -1.67 5.12 10.82
CA SER A 42 -2.87 4.29 10.64
C SER A 42 -3.18 4.16 9.16
N ILE A 43 -3.56 2.95 8.76
CA ILE A 43 -4.04 2.75 7.40
C ILE A 43 -5.50 3.17 7.40
N GLY A 44 -5.80 4.29 6.73
CA GLY A 44 -7.14 4.83 6.74
C GLY A 44 -8.10 4.14 5.80
N TYR A 45 -7.58 3.47 4.79
CA TYR A 45 -8.40 2.83 3.78
C TYR A 45 -7.60 1.73 3.12
N ARG A 46 -8.26 0.61 2.85
CA ARG A 46 -7.58 -0.49 2.16
C ARG A 46 -8.57 -1.25 1.29
N GLU A 47 -8.05 -1.80 0.21
CA GLU A 47 -8.82 -2.63 -0.70
C GLU A 47 -7.99 -3.85 -1.08
N ASP A 48 -8.66 -4.94 -1.30
CA ASP A 48 -8.04 -6.14 -1.85
C ASP A 48 -8.64 -6.35 -3.24
N TRP A 49 -7.81 -6.16 -4.26
CA TRP A 49 -8.30 -6.27 -5.63
C TRP A 49 -8.22 -7.68 -6.19
N GLY A 50 -7.69 -8.61 -5.40
CA GLY A 50 -7.62 -9.99 -5.81
C GLY A 50 -6.51 -10.29 -6.77
N ILE A 51 -6.56 -11.48 -7.33
CA ILE A 51 -5.53 -11.95 -8.25
C ILE A 51 -5.86 -11.47 -9.65
N LYS A 52 -4.89 -10.86 -10.31
CA LYS A 52 -5.06 -10.33 -11.65
C LYS A 52 -3.89 -10.71 -12.52
N ASN A 53 -4.12 -10.77 -13.82
CA ASN A 53 -3.06 -11.00 -14.79
C ASN A 53 -2.13 -9.79 -14.81
N LEU A 54 -0.84 -10.06 -14.90
CA LEU A 54 0.16 -9.03 -15.07
C LEU A 54 0.38 -8.79 -16.55
N LYS A 55 0.60 -7.54 -16.92
CA LYS A 55 0.88 -7.20 -18.30
C LYS A 55 2.19 -7.82 -18.73
N PHE A 56 3.15 -7.84 -17.83
CA PHE A 56 4.45 -8.48 -18.04
C PHE A 56 4.76 -9.34 -16.83
N SER A 57 5.37 -10.48 -17.05
CA SER A 57 5.75 -11.34 -15.93
C SER A 57 6.73 -10.62 -15.00
N ILE A 58 6.55 -10.83 -13.70
CA ILE A 58 7.45 -10.32 -12.68
C ILE A 58 7.99 -11.53 -11.95
N LYS A 59 9.31 -11.72 -11.96
CA LYS A 59 9.96 -12.85 -11.30
C LYS A 59 9.29 -14.17 -11.68
N LYS A 60 8.96 -14.32 -12.96
CA LYS A 60 8.34 -15.52 -13.52
C LYS A 60 6.87 -15.70 -13.16
N TYR A 61 6.26 -14.75 -12.44
CA TYR A 61 4.84 -14.80 -12.16
C TYR A 61 4.11 -14.04 -13.25
N SER A 62 3.06 -14.65 -13.78
CA SER A 62 2.20 -14.00 -14.77
C SER A 62 0.97 -13.37 -14.14
N LYS A 63 0.75 -13.65 -12.86
CA LYS A 63 -0.36 -13.11 -12.09
C LYS A 63 0.17 -12.56 -10.77
N GLY A 64 -0.61 -11.72 -10.14
CA GLY A 64 -0.28 -11.19 -8.84
C GLY A 64 -1.53 -10.88 -8.05
N SER A 65 -1.37 -10.84 -6.73
CA SER A 65 -2.45 -10.46 -5.83
C SER A 65 -2.29 -8.98 -5.53
N PHE A 66 -3.27 -8.18 -5.89
CA PHE A 66 -3.20 -6.73 -5.80
C PHE A 66 -3.88 -6.23 -4.54
N LYS A 67 -3.18 -5.39 -3.78
CA LYS A 67 -3.71 -4.78 -2.57
C LYS A 67 -3.41 -3.30 -2.59
N PHE A 68 -4.33 -2.52 -2.06
CA PHE A 68 -4.26 -1.07 -2.09
C PHE A 68 -4.45 -0.51 -0.69
N PHE A 69 -3.64 0.48 -0.34
CA PHE A 69 -3.74 1.19 0.95
C PHE A 69 -3.71 2.69 0.73
N ARG A 70 -4.44 3.40 1.58
CA ARG A 70 -4.35 4.87 1.63
C ARG A 70 -4.09 5.26 3.07
N PHE A 71 -3.16 6.17 3.28
CA PHE A 71 -2.80 6.60 4.62
C PHE A 71 -2.30 8.04 4.60
N ILE A 72 -2.26 8.65 5.77
CA ILE A 72 -1.76 10.01 5.96
C ILE A 72 -0.50 9.91 6.78
N SER A 73 0.57 10.55 6.32
CA SER A 73 1.82 10.55 7.05
C SER A 73 2.66 11.75 6.67
N ASN A 74 3.76 11.94 7.41
CA ASN A 74 4.77 12.90 7.02
C ASN A 74 5.55 12.34 5.82
N PRO A 75 6.35 13.19 5.15
CA PRO A 75 7.07 12.74 3.94
C PRO A 75 8.14 11.68 4.18
N ASP A 76 8.54 11.48 5.43
CA ASP A 76 9.61 10.51 5.72
C ASP A 76 9.10 9.08 5.75
N PHE A 77 7.84 8.87 6.13
CA PHE A 77 7.33 7.52 6.26
C PHE A 77 7.30 6.75 4.94
N PRO A 78 6.89 7.35 3.80
CA PRO A 78 6.91 6.60 2.54
C PRO A 78 8.29 6.07 2.17
N LYS A 79 9.35 6.79 2.54
CA LYS A 79 10.72 6.31 2.30
C LYS A 79 11.01 5.05 3.12
N LYS A 80 10.54 5.04 4.36
CA LYS A 80 10.70 3.86 5.21
C LYS A 80 9.87 2.70 4.68
N LEU A 81 8.66 2.99 4.23
CA LEU A 81 7.79 1.97 3.66
C LEU A 81 8.40 1.36 2.40
N ASP A 82 9.00 2.20 1.56
CA ASP A 82 9.69 1.74 0.37
C ASP A 82 10.75 0.70 0.74
N GLY A 83 11.58 1.03 1.73
CA GLY A 83 12.61 0.10 2.18
C GLY A 83 12.04 -1.19 2.75
N PHE A 84 10.96 -1.07 3.51
CA PHE A 84 10.31 -2.24 4.09
C PHE A 84 9.77 -3.18 3.00
N LEU A 85 9.07 -2.61 2.03
CA LEU A 85 8.48 -3.41 0.97
C LEU A 85 9.54 -3.98 0.03
N LYS A 86 10.59 -3.23 -0.20
CA LYS A 86 11.68 -3.67 -1.07
C LYS A 86 12.33 -4.94 -0.56
N PHE A 87 12.46 -5.09 0.75
CA PHE A 87 13.07 -6.26 1.34
C PHE A 87 12.10 -7.39 1.60
N ASN A 88 10.82 -7.19 1.33
CA ASN A 88 9.85 -8.25 1.51
C ASN A 88 9.78 -9.09 0.24
N THR A 89 10.26 -10.32 0.32
CA THR A 89 10.37 -11.18 -0.86
C THR A 89 9.02 -11.63 -1.41
N ASP A 90 7.96 -11.55 -0.61
CA ASP A 90 6.62 -11.91 -1.08
C ASP A 90 5.96 -10.80 -1.86
N CYS A 91 6.50 -9.60 -1.79
CA CYS A 91 6.01 -8.45 -2.55
C CYS A 91 6.77 -8.39 -3.87
N LEU A 92 6.07 -8.65 -4.96
CA LEU A 92 6.70 -8.67 -6.29
C LEU A 92 7.02 -7.27 -6.78
N ARG A 93 6.11 -6.34 -6.50
CA ARG A 93 6.25 -4.95 -6.94
C ARG A 93 5.36 -4.09 -6.09
N PHE A 94 5.72 -2.83 -5.96
CA PHE A 94 4.88 -1.88 -5.25
C PHE A 94 5.07 -0.50 -5.85
N LEU A 95 4.08 0.37 -5.59
CA LEU A 95 4.11 1.75 -6.03
C LEU A 95 3.53 2.60 -4.92
N ILE A 96 4.28 3.62 -4.50
CA ILE A 96 3.82 4.56 -3.48
C ILE A 96 3.72 5.91 -4.16
N THR A 97 2.53 6.52 -4.11
CA THR A 97 2.30 7.81 -4.73
C THR A 97 1.69 8.76 -3.72
N LYS A 98 1.96 10.03 -3.93
CA LYS A 98 1.37 11.09 -3.12
C LYS A 98 0.11 11.57 -3.83
N SER A 99 -0.98 11.65 -3.09
CA SER A 99 -2.22 12.20 -3.64
C SER A 99 -2.08 13.71 -3.74
N THR A 100 -2.47 14.24 -4.87
CA THR A 100 -2.49 15.69 -5.06
C THR A 100 -3.88 16.26 -4.91
N ASN A 101 -4.85 15.43 -4.56
CA ASN A 101 -6.24 15.83 -4.49
C ASN A 101 -6.81 15.66 -3.10
N GLU A 102 -6.00 15.99 -2.08
CA GLU A 102 -6.43 15.77 -0.71
C GLU A 102 -7.72 16.52 -0.38
N LEU A 103 -7.98 17.63 -1.04
CA LEU A 103 -9.21 18.36 -0.79
C LEU A 103 -10.42 17.61 -1.33
N GLU A 104 -10.27 16.94 -2.45
CA GLU A 104 -11.35 16.14 -2.99
C GLU A 104 -11.59 14.89 -2.18
N GLU A 105 -10.61 14.47 -1.43
CA GLU A 105 -10.75 13.28 -0.61
C GLU A 105 -11.89 13.40 0.38
N THR A 106 -12.18 14.60 0.76
CA THR A 106 -13.22 14.83 1.74
C THR A 106 -14.62 14.79 1.13
N THR A 107 -14.69 14.87 -0.19
CA THR A 107 -15.97 14.80 -0.86
C THR A 107 -16.24 13.39 -1.25
N PRO A 108 -16.90 12.88 -1.51
CA PRO A 108 -16.85 11.64 -1.80
C PRO A 108 -16.97 10.96 -2.99
N GLN A 109 -16.26 11.34 -3.31
CA GLN A 109 -16.18 10.85 -4.05
C GLN A 109 -15.94 10.15 -4.57
N ILE A 110 -15.82 10.27 -4.57
CA ILE A 110 -15.58 9.83 -5.04
C ILE A 110 -15.77 9.13 -5.69
N ASN A 111 -16.05 9.10 -5.83
CA ASN A 111 -16.33 8.61 -6.24
C ASN A 111 -16.42 8.21 -7.13
N LYS A 112 -16.52 8.46 -7.44
CA LYS A 112 -16.74 8.18 -8.18
C LYS A 112 -16.58 7.65 -8.96
N ASP A 113 -16.43 7.86 -8.83
CA ASP A 113 -16.36 7.47 -9.46
C ASP A 113 -16.21 6.91 -10.00
N ASN A 114 -16.13 7.09 -9.93
CA ASN A 114 -16.14 6.62 -10.29
C ASN A 114 -16.26 6.18 -10.53
#